data_c260e0b5d38e5421b5f812e6c63c8801
#
_entry.id   c260e0b5d38e5421b5f812e6c63c8801
#
_cell.length_a   1.000
_cell.length_b   1.000
_cell.length_c   1.000
_cell.angle_alpha   90.00
_cell.angle_beta   90.00
_cell.angle_gamma   90.00
#
_symmetry.space_group_name_H-M   'P 1'
#
loop_
_entity.id
_entity.type
_entity.pdbx_description
1 polymer ?
#
loop_
_entity_poly.entity_id
_entity_poly.type
_entity_poly.pdbx_seq_one_letter_code
_entity_poly.pdbx_strand_id
1 'polypeptide(L)'
;MPQLQPILEKLDRAQYSLVLAADAVPANLWKTCPREGAWSAAELIAHVMMVERTVVGAAERILKKQPKHIPVWKRFRLPFAVAEIRLFRMKTPIPLDSQLLLEKDAMLAELREVRGRTLGLIEETRDRDLSAYRWRHPFLGSLNAYQWFSFLGSHQIRHEKQMREIAAALPKPISG
;
A
#
# COMPACT_ATOMS: atom_id res chain seq x y z
N MET A 1 7.58 -1.91 -21.61
CA MET A 1 6.89 -0.59 -21.61
C MET A 1 7.61 0.34 -20.65
N PRO A 2 8.07 1.53 -21.07
CA PRO A 2 8.88 2.42 -20.22
C PRO A 2 8.14 2.96 -18.99
N GLN A 3 6.81 2.81 -18.92
CA GLN A 3 6.00 3.29 -17.78
C GLN A 3 5.96 2.31 -16.60
N LEU A 4 6.21 1.02 -16.80
CA LEU A 4 6.13 0.00 -15.74
C LEU A 4 7.41 -0.06 -14.88
N GLN A 5 8.57 0.11 -15.48
CA GLN A 5 9.85 -0.02 -14.77
C GLN A 5 9.94 0.91 -13.54
N PRO A 6 9.64 2.23 -13.64
CA PRO A 6 9.65 3.10 -12.46
C PRO A 6 8.62 2.72 -11.40
N ILE A 7 7.49 2.11 -11.81
CA ILE A 7 6.46 1.63 -10.88
C ILE A 7 6.97 0.41 -10.12
N LEU A 8 7.57 -0.57 -10.81
CA LEU A 8 8.14 -1.77 -10.19
C LEU A 8 9.25 -1.42 -9.21
N GLU A 9 10.17 -0.55 -9.59
CA GLU A 9 11.23 -0.05 -8.69
C GLU A 9 10.67 0.68 -7.45
N LYS A 10 9.60 1.46 -7.63
CA LYS A 10 8.92 2.13 -6.52
C LYS A 10 8.24 1.15 -5.58
N LEU A 11 7.57 0.13 -6.12
CA LEU A 11 6.91 -0.92 -5.35
C LEU A 11 7.92 -1.72 -4.54
N ASP A 12 9.04 -2.09 -5.13
CA ASP A 12 10.11 -2.85 -4.47
C ASP A 12 10.73 -2.03 -3.32
N ARG A 13 11.18 -0.82 -3.60
CA ARG A 13 11.74 0.09 -2.58
C ARG A 13 10.78 0.36 -1.44
N ALA A 14 9.49 0.59 -1.75
CA ALA A 14 8.47 0.88 -0.75
C ALA A 14 8.26 -0.31 0.20
N GLN A 15 8.19 -1.53 -0.34
CA GLN A 15 8.05 -2.72 0.48
C GLN A 15 9.29 -2.99 1.32
N TYR A 16 10.48 -2.92 0.72
CA TYR A 16 11.73 -3.09 1.43
C TYR A 16 11.83 -2.13 2.63
N SER A 17 11.58 -0.85 2.40
CA SER A 17 11.64 0.17 3.47
C SER A 17 10.58 -0.03 4.56
N LEU A 18 9.36 -0.46 4.19
CA LEU A 18 8.31 -0.75 5.17
C LEU A 18 8.65 -1.96 6.04
N VAL A 19 9.17 -3.05 5.42
CA VAL A 19 9.61 -4.25 6.16
C VAL A 19 10.76 -3.89 7.10
N LEU A 20 11.76 -3.15 6.62
CA LEU A 20 12.88 -2.70 7.45
C LEU A 20 12.41 -1.85 8.65
N ALA A 21 11.43 -0.96 8.44
CA ALA A 21 10.84 -0.18 9.52
C ALA A 21 10.05 -1.05 10.51
N ALA A 22 9.35 -2.07 10.01
CA ALA A 22 8.61 -3.03 10.83
C ALA A 22 9.56 -3.93 11.66
N ASP A 23 10.74 -4.26 11.13
CA ASP A 23 11.74 -5.05 11.84
C ASP A 23 12.28 -4.35 13.10
N ALA A 24 12.25 -3.02 13.14
CA ALA A 24 12.60 -2.24 14.32
C ALA A 24 11.57 -2.36 15.47
N VAL A 25 10.36 -2.90 15.22
CA VAL A 25 9.35 -3.13 16.25
C VAL A 25 9.57 -4.50 16.88
N PRO A 26 9.78 -4.59 18.22
CA PRO A 26 9.90 -5.87 18.90
C PRO A 26 8.67 -6.75 18.73
N ALA A 27 8.85 -8.07 18.57
CA ALA A 27 7.75 -8.99 18.32
C ALA A 27 6.70 -9.01 19.46
N ASN A 28 7.15 -8.92 20.71
CA ASN A 28 6.28 -8.84 21.89
C ASN A 28 5.49 -7.52 21.99
N LEU A 29 5.87 -6.48 21.24
CA LEU A 29 5.19 -5.19 21.16
C LEU A 29 4.44 -4.99 19.83
N TRP A 30 4.42 -6.01 18.97
CA TRP A 30 3.85 -5.94 17.62
C TRP A 30 2.39 -5.47 17.58
N LYS A 31 1.60 -5.91 18.54
CA LYS A 31 0.16 -5.59 18.68
C LYS A 31 -0.10 -4.45 19.68
N THR A 32 0.94 -3.86 20.24
CA THR A 32 0.82 -2.78 21.23
C THR A 32 0.63 -1.44 20.54
N CYS A 33 -0.43 -0.72 20.92
CA CYS A 33 -0.64 0.66 20.50
C CYS A 33 0.31 1.58 21.29
N PRO A 34 1.10 2.44 20.62
CA PRO A 34 2.06 3.31 21.31
C PRO A 34 1.38 4.38 22.18
N ARG A 35 0.12 4.67 21.95
CA ARG A 35 -0.75 5.58 22.73
C ARG A 35 -2.21 5.36 22.36
N GLU A 36 -3.11 5.84 23.18
CA GLU A 36 -4.55 5.77 22.92
C GLU A 36 -4.92 6.38 21.56
N GLY A 37 -5.76 5.68 20.80
CA GLY A 37 -6.22 6.09 19.47
C GLY A 37 -5.14 6.04 18.36
N ALA A 38 -3.94 5.52 18.66
CA ALA A 38 -2.93 5.22 17.64
C ALA A 38 -3.02 3.75 17.21
N TRP A 39 -2.56 3.46 16.01
CA TRP A 39 -2.44 2.10 15.53
C TRP A 39 -1.20 1.41 16.09
N SER A 40 -1.32 0.11 16.34
CA SER A 40 -0.19 -0.79 16.50
C SER A 40 0.50 -1.06 15.15
N ALA A 41 1.69 -1.64 15.19
CA ALA A 41 2.40 -2.08 13.99
C ALA A 41 1.59 -3.14 13.21
N ALA A 42 0.96 -4.07 13.92
CA ALA A 42 0.09 -5.09 13.34
C ALA A 42 -1.09 -4.47 12.56
N GLU A 43 -1.80 -3.53 13.17
CA GLU A 43 -2.93 -2.84 12.52
C GLU A 43 -2.49 -2.06 11.28
N LEU A 44 -1.33 -1.44 11.33
CA LEU A 44 -0.79 -0.71 10.18
C LEU A 44 -0.48 -1.65 9.02
N ILE A 45 0.18 -2.79 9.25
CA ILE A 45 0.46 -3.78 8.20
C ILE A 45 -0.83 -4.40 7.66
N ALA A 46 -1.79 -4.74 8.54
CA ALA A 46 -3.10 -5.24 8.11
C ALA A 46 -3.81 -4.24 7.18
N HIS A 47 -3.77 -2.93 7.51
CA HIS A 47 -4.32 -1.88 6.67
C HIS A 47 -3.62 -1.82 5.30
N VAL A 48 -2.31 -1.86 5.27
CA VAL A 48 -1.54 -1.82 4.01
C VAL A 48 -1.92 -3.00 3.12
N MET A 49 -1.96 -4.21 3.67
CA MET A 49 -2.38 -5.42 2.94
C MET A 49 -3.82 -5.32 2.42
N MET A 50 -4.74 -4.84 3.25
CA MET A 50 -6.16 -4.67 2.89
C MET A 50 -6.31 -3.72 1.70
N VAL A 51 -5.63 -2.57 1.71
CA VAL A 51 -5.67 -1.60 0.61
C VAL A 51 -5.10 -2.22 -0.67
N GLU A 52 -3.95 -2.89 -0.58
CA GLU A 52 -3.33 -3.52 -1.74
C GLU A 52 -4.21 -4.62 -2.34
N ARG A 53 -4.78 -5.52 -1.53
CA ARG A 53 -5.74 -6.54 -1.96
C ARG A 53 -6.96 -5.94 -2.63
N THR A 54 -7.49 -4.85 -2.09
CA THR A 54 -8.65 -4.15 -2.66
C THR A 54 -8.35 -3.59 -4.05
N VAL A 55 -7.18 -2.98 -4.20
CA VAL A 55 -6.74 -2.42 -5.50
C VAL A 55 -6.48 -3.51 -6.51
N VAL A 56 -5.77 -4.58 -6.14
CA VAL A 56 -5.46 -5.72 -7.02
C VAL A 56 -6.75 -6.44 -7.44
N GLY A 57 -7.64 -6.74 -6.51
CA GLY A 57 -8.92 -7.37 -6.83
C GLY A 57 -9.82 -6.50 -7.73
N ALA A 58 -9.75 -5.17 -7.61
CA ALA A 58 -10.42 -4.27 -8.53
C ALA A 58 -9.75 -4.29 -9.92
N ALA A 59 -8.41 -4.26 -9.96
CA ALA A 59 -7.65 -4.34 -11.20
C ALA A 59 -7.93 -5.62 -11.97
N GLU A 60 -7.89 -6.79 -11.30
CA GLU A 60 -8.22 -8.10 -11.92
C GLU A 60 -9.60 -8.10 -12.60
N ARG A 61 -10.61 -7.51 -11.95
CA ARG A 61 -11.97 -7.42 -12.53
C ARG A 61 -12.04 -6.45 -13.71
N ILE A 62 -11.32 -5.33 -13.64
CA ILE A 62 -11.39 -4.27 -14.67
C ILE A 62 -10.54 -4.65 -15.88
N LEU A 63 -9.40 -5.28 -15.68
CA LEU A 63 -8.52 -5.73 -16.76
C LEU A 63 -9.12 -6.88 -17.59
N LYS A 64 -10.14 -7.59 -17.09
CA LYS A 64 -10.93 -8.56 -17.87
C LYS A 64 -11.93 -7.91 -18.83
N LYS A 65 -12.23 -6.62 -18.65
CA LYS A 65 -13.19 -5.89 -19.50
C LYS A 65 -12.51 -5.34 -20.76
N GLN A 66 -13.32 -5.03 -21.78
CA GLN A 66 -12.83 -4.29 -22.94
C GLN A 66 -12.31 -2.90 -22.52
N PRO A 67 -11.15 -2.46 -23.04
CA PRO A 67 -10.62 -1.14 -22.74
C PRO A 67 -11.60 -0.05 -23.22
N LYS A 68 -11.85 0.95 -22.38
CA LYS A 68 -12.70 2.09 -22.75
C LYS A 68 -11.85 3.15 -23.43
N HIS A 69 -12.25 3.57 -24.62
CA HIS A 69 -11.63 4.71 -25.29
C HIS A 69 -11.89 5.99 -24.46
N ILE A 70 -10.82 6.62 -23.99
CA ILE A 70 -10.92 7.84 -23.20
C ILE A 70 -10.31 8.99 -23.99
N PRO A 71 -11.05 10.10 -24.21
CA PRO A 71 -10.53 11.28 -24.87
C PRO A 71 -9.28 11.81 -24.19
N VAL A 72 -8.30 12.27 -24.97
CA VAL A 72 -6.97 12.69 -24.52
C VAL A 72 -7.01 13.77 -23.42
N TRP A 73 -7.99 14.69 -23.49
CA TRP A 73 -8.17 15.76 -22.50
C TRP A 73 -8.60 15.29 -21.10
N LYS A 74 -9.14 14.06 -20.94
CA LYS A 74 -9.43 13.43 -19.65
C LYS A 74 -8.23 12.68 -19.06
N ARG A 75 -7.07 12.70 -19.72
CA ARG A 75 -5.82 12.04 -19.24
C ARG A 75 -5.02 12.91 -18.28
N PHE A 76 -5.62 13.94 -17.66
CA PHE A 76 -4.93 14.85 -16.74
C PHE A 76 -4.28 14.08 -15.57
N ARG A 77 -3.00 14.30 -15.38
CA ARG A 77 -2.19 13.65 -14.33
C ARG A 77 -2.15 14.55 -13.11
N LEU A 78 -2.78 14.12 -12.00
CA LEU A 78 -2.48 14.70 -10.70
C LEU A 78 -1.10 14.22 -10.24
N PRO A 79 -0.22 15.09 -9.72
CA PRO A 79 1.06 14.67 -9.15
C PRO A 79 0.81 13.82 -7.91
N PHE A 80 1.25 12.54 -7.91
CA PHE A 80 1.07 11.62 -6.77
C PHE A 80 1.91 11.98 -5.54
N ALA A 81 2.84 12.93 -5.67
CA ALA A 81 3.54 13.50 -4.53
C ALA A 81 2.59 13.97 -3.40
N VAL A 82 1.35 14.37 -3.75
CA VAL A 82 0.32 14.74 -2.77
C VAL A 82 -0.12 13.54 -1.91
N ALA A 83 -0.11 12.32 -2.44
CA ALA A 83 -0.47 11.12 -1.68
C ALA A 83 0.62 10.68 -0.68
N GLU A 84 1.86 11.12 -0.88
CA GLU A 84 3.00 10.87 0.02
C GLU A 84 3.08 11.88 1.16
N ILE A 85 2.37 13.04 1.03
CA ILE A 85 2.34 14.09 2.03
C ILE A 85 1.28 13.74 3.09
N ARG A 86 1.71 13.71 4.34
CA ARG A 86 0.90 13.37 5.52
C ARG A 86 -0.02 14.52 5.99
N LEU A 87 -0.55 15.34 5.05
CA LEU A 87 -1.36 16.52 5.37
C LEU A 87 -2.74 16.19 5.96
N PHE A 88 -3.26 14.98 5.79
CA PHE A 88 -4.56 14.59 6.32
C PHE A 88 -4.47 13.27 7.11
N ARG A 89 -4.72 13.35 8.40
CA ARG A 89 -5.02 12.21 9.28
C ARG A 89 -6.40 11.70 8.92
N MET A 90 -6.48 10.89 7.85
CA MET A 90 -7.76 10.25 7.51
C MET A 90 -7.95 9.02 8.39
N LYS A 91 -9.02 9.04 9.16
CA LYS A 91 -9.49 7.83 9.85
C LYS A 91 -9.88 6.82 8.76
N THR A 92 -9.30 5.63 8.83
CA THR A 92 -9.72 4.53 7.95
C THR A 92 -11.17 4.20 8.27
N PRO A 93 -12.10 4.25 7.31
CA PRO A 93 -13.52 3.99 7.55
C PRO A 93 -13.81 2.51 7.81
N ILE A 94 -12.82 1.63 7.70
CA ILE A 94 -12.97 0.19 7.87
C ILE A 94 -12.34 -0.18 9.21
N PRO A 95 -13.13 -0.65 10.20
CA PRO A 95 -12.59 -1.19 11.44
C PRO A 95 -11.74 -2.42 11.13
N LEU A 96 -10.50 -2.42 11.62
CA LEU A 96 -9.66 -3.61 11.61
C LEU A 96 -10.05 -4.46 12.82
N ASP A 97 -10.42 -5.71 12.57
CA ASP A 97 -10.66 -6.66 13.65
C ASP A 97 -9.31 -7.05 14.28
N SER A 98 -9.06 -6.57 15.47
CA SER A 98 -7.83 -6.84 16.20
C SER A 98 -7.63 -8.33 16.53
N GLN A 99 -8.70 -9.12 16.54
CA GLN A 99 -8.64 -10.58 16.79
C GLN A 99 -8.06 -11.35 15.61
N LEU A 100 -8.09 -10.77 14.40
CA LEU A 100 -7.53 -11.38 13.18
C LEU A 100 -6.06 -11.03 12.95
N LEU A 101 -5.43 -10.26 13.84
CA LEU A 101 -4.03 -9.87 13.70
C LEU A 101 -3.11 -11.04 14.05
N LEU A 102 -2.33 -11.46 13.07
CA LEU A 102 -1.32 -12.50 13.21
C LEU A 102 -0.08 -11.98 13.95
N GLU A 103 0.82 -12.91 14.30
CA GLU A 103 2.16 -12.58 14.81
C GLU A 103 3.02 -11.94 13.72
N LYS A 104 4.06 -11.21 14.11
CA LYS A 104 4.89 -10.36 13.25
C LYS A 104 5.36 -11.09 11.99
N ASP A 105 6.02 -12.24 12.16
CA ASP A 105 6.62 -12.97 11.03
C ASP A 105 5.57 -13.46 10.03
N ALA A 106 4.44 -13.94 10.54
CA ALA A 106 3.33 -14.38 9.71
C ALA A 106 2.72 -13.21 8.91
N MET A 107 2.55 -12.04 9.54
CA MET A 107 2.04 -10.85 8.86
C MET A 107 3.01 -10.32 7.80
N LEU A 108 4.32 -10.34 8.08
CA LEU A 108 5.33 -9.91 7.11
C LEU A 108 5.46 -10.89 5.95
N ALA A 109 5.29 -12.19 6.19
CA ALA A 109 5.20 -13.20 5.12
C ALA A 109 3.99 -12.93 4.23
N GLU A 110 2.81 -12.73 4.83
CA GLU A 110 1.56 -12.43 4.12
C GLU A 110 1.65 -11.11 3.31
N LEU A 111 2.31 -10.08 3.85
CA LEU A 111 2.59 -8.83 3.13
C LEU A 111 3.40 -9.09 1.84
N ARG A 112 4.40 -9.99 1.91
CA ARG A 112 5.20 -10.37 0.73
C ARG A 112 4.35 -11.12 -0.30
N GLU A 113 3.47 -12.02 0.13
CA GLU A 113 2.55 -12.74 -0.75
C GLU A 113 1.58 -11.80 -1.48
N VAL A 114 1.01 -10.83 -0.74
CA VAL A 114 0.13 -9.80 -1.33
C VAL A 114 0.86 -9.01 -2.42
N ARG A 115 2.12 -8.63 -2.17
CA ARG A 115 2.96 -7.96 -3.16
C ARG A 115 3.29 -8.87 -4.35
N GLY A 116 3.61 -10.13 -4.10
CA GLY A 116 3.86 -11.11 -5.14
C GLY A 116 2.70 -11.21 -6.13
N ARG A 117 1.46 -11.19 -5.61
CA ARG A 117 0.25 -11.16 -6.43
C ARG A 117 0.11 -9.88 -7.26
N THR A 118 0.45 -8.73 -6.68
CA THR A 118 0.47 -7.44 -7.40
C THR A 118 1.46 -7.48 -8.56
N LEU A 119 2.68 -7.96 -8.31
CA LEU A 119 3.74 -8.06 -9.32
C LEU A 119 3.37 -9.06 -10.42
N GLY A 120 2.77 -10.20 -10.06
CA GLY A 120 2.25 -11.19 -11.01
C GLY A 120 1.22 -10.58 -11.96
N LEU A 121 0.24 -9.84 -11.42
CA LEU A 121 -0.77 -9.16 -12.23
C LEU A 121 -0.15 -8.11 -13.18
N ILE A 122 0.84 -7.35 -12.72
CA ILE A 122 1.56 -6.38 -13.55
C ILE A 122 2.29 -7.10 -14.70
N GLU A 123 2.95 -8.22 -14.40
CA GLU A 123 3.66 -9.01 -15.42
C GLU A 123 2.72 -9.64 -16.45
N GLU A 124 1.60 -10.23 -16.00
CA GLU A 124 0.57 -10.81 -16.88
C GLU A 124 -0.05 -9.77 -17.84
N THR A 125 0.01 -8.51 -17.47
CA THR A 125 -0.60 -7.41 -18.23
C THR A 125 0.41 -6.46 -18.86
N ARG A 126 1.69 -6.81 -18.85
CA ARG A 126 2.79 -5.93 -19.27
C ARG A 126 2.68 -5.43 -20.73
N ASP A 127 2.13 -6.26 -21.61
CA ASP A 127 2.01 -5.95 -23.05
C ASP A 127 0.72 -5.18 -23.39
N ARG A 128 -0.06 -4.81 -22.39
CA ARG A 128 -1.33 -4.09 -22.56
C ARG A 128 -1.17 -2.59 -22.27
N ASP A 129 -1.94 -1.75 -22.96
CA ASP A 129 -2.04 -0.33 -22.59
C ASP A 129 -2.93 -0.16 -21.36
N LEU A 130 -2.29 -0.15 -20.19
CA LEU A 130 -2.97 -0.02 -18.90
C LEU A 130 -3.57 1.39 -18.67
N SER A 131 -3.29 2.37 -19.53
CA SER A 131 -3.90 3.72 -19.45
C SER A 131 -5.38 3.73 -19.77
N ALA A 132 -5.83 2.73 -20.55
CA ALA A 132 -7.23 2.56 -20.97
C ALA A 132 -8.15 1.97 -19.87
N TYR A 133 -7.55 1.40 -18.80
CA TYR A 133 -8.27 0.78 -17.69
C TYR A 133 -8.30 1.71 -16.50
N ARG A 134 -9.49 2.21 -16.14
CA ARG A 134 -9.65 3.24 -15.10
C ARG A 134 -10.76 2.90 -14.13
N TRP A 135 -10.53 3.27 -12.84
CA TRP A 135 -11.57 3.24 -11.82
C TRP A 135 -11.37 4.34 -10.79
N ARG A 136 -12.43 4.59 -10.02
CA ARG A 136 -12.47 5.71 -9.10
C ARG A 136 -11.71 5.41 -7.81
N HIS A 137 -10.81 6.32 -7.44
CA HIS A 137 -10.23 6.40 -6.11
C HIS A 137 -11.14 7.27 -5.23
N PRO A 138 -11.37 6.93 -3.94
CA PRO A 138 -12.28 7.70 -3.05
C PRO A 138 -11.97 9.18 -2.98
N PHE A 139 -10.68 9.56 -3.05
CA PHE A 139 -10.23 10.95 -2.86
C PHE A 139 -9.52 11.56 -4.07
N LEU A 140 -8.90 10.75 -4.93
CA LEU A 140 -8.07 11.22 -6.04
C LEU A 140 -8.80 11.19 -7.40
N GLY A 141 -10.10 10.89 -7.40
CA GLY A 141 -10.87 10.82 -8.63
C GLY A 141 -10.61 9.54 -9.43
N SER A 142 -10.68 9.61 -10.76
CA SER A 142 -10.50 8.45 -11.64
C SER A 142 -9.03 8.24 -11.99
N LEU A 143 -8.44 7.15 -11.52
CA LEU A 143 -7.07 6.74 -11.80
C LEU A 143 -7.03 5.63 -12.84
N ASN A 144 -6.01 5.61 -13.71
CA ASN A 144 -5.74 4.47 -14.57
C ASN A 144 -4.92 3.41 -13.83
N ALA A 145 -4.76 2.22 -14.43
CA ALA A 145 -4.07 1.12 -13.76
C ALA A 145 -2.59 1.43 -13.43
N TYR A 146 -1.84 2.14 -14.31
CA TYR A 146 -0.49 2.61 -13.97
C TYR A 146 -0.49 3.50 -12.73
N GLN A 147 -1.46 4.40 -12.64
CA GLN A 147 -1.61 5.32 -11.52
C GLN A 147 -1.95 4.57 -10.23
N TRP A 148 -2.82 3.56 -10.30
CA TRP A 148 -3.17 2.74 -9.16
C TRP A 148 -1.99 1.92 -8.64
N PHE A 149 -1.21 1.30 -9.53
CA PHE A 149 0.00 0.58 -9.11
C PHE A 149 1.05 1.54 -8.51
N SER A 150 1.25 2.71 -9.11
CA SER A 150 2.13 3.73 -8.51
C SER A 150 1.62 4.23 -7.16
N PHE A 151 0.29 4.35 -6.98
CA PHE A 151 -0.35 4.72 -5.71
C PHE A 151 -0.04 3.71 -4.61
N LEU A 152 -0.02 2.41 -4.89
CA LEU A 152 0.35 1.39 -3.89
C LEU A 152 1.75 1.64 -3.31
N GLY A 153 2.72 1.98 -4.15
CA GLY A 153 4.07 2.35 -3.68
C GLY A 153 4.05 3.60 -2.81
N SER A 154 3.37 4.67 -3.24
CA SER A 154 3.23 5.91 -2.45
C SER A 154 2.53 5.68 -1.12
N HIS A 155 1.50 4.82 -1.11
CA HIS A 155 0.76 4.45 0.08
C HIS A 155 1.66 3.72 1.10
N GLN A 156 2.48 2.78 0.65
CA GLN A 156 3.45 2.11 1.53
C GLN A 156 4.54 3.05 2.05
N ILE A 157 5.09 3.94 1.23
CA ILE A 157 6.07 4.95 1.65
C ILE A 157 5.49 5.84 2.77
N ARG A 158 4.22 6.22 2.65
CA ARG A 158 3.53 6.97 3.70
C ARG A 158 3.45 6.17 5.00
N HIS A 159 3.09 4.89 4.92
CA HIS A 159 2.94 4.01 6.08
C HIS A 159 4.28 3.54 6.65
N GLU A 160 5.33 3.50 5.86
CA GLU A 160 6.70 3.31 6.35
C GLU A 160 7.10 4.41 7.36
N LYS A 161 6.82 5.67 7.05
CA LYS A 161 7.06 6.80 7.98
C LYS A 161 6.26 6.63 9.27
N GLN A 162 5.00 6.20 9.16
CA GLN A 162 4.16 5.92 10.33
C GLN A 162 4.68 4.73 11.14
N MET A 163 5.19 3.67 10.49
CA MET A 163 5.81 2.53 11.16
C MET A 163 7.03 2.95 11.98
N ARG A 164 7.89 3.82 11.45
CA ARG A 164 9.03 4.39 12.20
C ARG A 164 8.58 5.19 13.42
N GLU A 165 7.50 5.95 13.31
CA GLU A 165 6.93 6.68 14.46
C GLU A 165 6.39 5.73 15.53
N ILE A 166 5.73 4.63 15.13
CA ILE A 166 5.28 3.59 16.04
C ILE A 166 6.49 2.98 16.77
N ALA A 167 7.51 2.54 16.02
CA ALA A 167 8.71 1.94 16.59
C ALA A 167 9.44 2.89 17.58
N ALA A 168 9.50 4.18 17.26
CA ALA A 168 10.14 5.17 18.12
C ALA A 168 9.35 5.49 19.39
N ALA A 169 8.02 5.32 19.37
CA ALA A 169 7.12 5.62 20.48
C ALA A 169 6.88 4.43 21.43
N LEU A 170 7.26 3.22 21.03
CA LEU A 170 7.18 2.03 21.87
C LEU A 170 8.30 1.99 22.92
N PRO A 171 8.08 1.33 24.09
CA PRO A 171 9.13 1.13 25.08
C PRO A 171 10.35 0.44 24.47
N LYS A 172 11.52 1.00 24.72
CA LYS A 172 12.78 0.34 24.32
C LYS A 172 13.02 -0.88 25.21
N PRO A 173 13.59 -1.98 24.66
CA PRO A 173 14.05 -3.06 25.50
C PRO A 173 14.99 -2.51 26.57
N ILE A 174 14.77 -2.89 27.84
CA ILE A 174 15.71 -2.58 28.91
C ILE A 174 16.99 -3.34 28.56
N SER A 175 18.04 -2.60 28.23
CA SER A 175 19.37 -3.20 28.07
C SER A 175 19.79 -3.78 29.41
N GLY A 176 19.69 -5.11 29.59
CA GLY A 176 20.25 -5.85 30.73
C GLY A 176 21.72 -6.00 30.53
#